data_0cdfddc69faf28e0b2c01ac5130cc609
#
_entry.id   0cdfddc69faf28e0b2c01ac5130cc609
#
_cell.length_a   1.000
_cell.length_b   1.000
_cell.length_c   1.000
_cell.angle_alpha   90.00
_cell.angle_beta   90.00
_cell.angle_gamma   90.00
#
_symmetry.space_group_name_H-M   'P 1'
#
loop_
_entity.id
_entity.type
_entity.pdbx_description
1 polymer ?
#
loop_
_entity_poly.entity_id
_entity_poly.type
_entity_poly.pdbx_seq_one_letter_code
_entity_poly.pdbx_strand_id
1 'polypeptide(L)'
;RLVMPEISSFKNEEEAFAQIEEAGYHVFAADYPAIKNDFHWHDFDSLIYIIKGELTVTEQESGDSITLRAGTKLVAAAGVVHKEESSGYSAIFGLSVAPQSLTQPVEKSPTYPN
;
A
#
# COMPACT_ATOMS: atom_id res chain seq x y z
N ARG A 1 6.28 17.71 -7.97
CA ARG A 1 6.59 17.70 -6.55
C ARG A 1 6.12 16.40 -5.91
N LEU A 2 6.95 15.92 -5.05
CA LEU A 2 6.69 14.68 -4.36
C LEU A 2 5.63 14.86 -3.29
N VAL A 3 4.68 13.92 -3.25
CA VAL A 3 3.69 13.89 -2.18
C VAL A 3 4.13 12.84 -1.17
N MET A 4 4.46 13.27 0.03
CA MET A 4 4.81 12.34 1.10
C MET A 4 3.59 11.49 1.45
N PRO A 5 3.76 10.18 1.63
CA PRO A 5 2.65 9.35 2.05
C PRO A 5 2.10 9.82 3.39
N GLU A 6 0.79 9.83 3.51
CA GLU A 6 0.15 10.14 4.78
C GLU A 6 0.19 8.92 5.67
N ILE A 7 0.77 9.09 6.86
CA ILE A 7 0.87 8.02 7.84
C ILE A 7 0.13 8.43 9.09
N SER A 8 -0.67 7.53 9.61
CA SER A 8 -1.42 7.76 10.84
C SER A 8 -1.61 6.42 11.55
N SER A 9 -2.28 6.44 12.67
CA SER A 9 -2.61 5.21 13.39
C SER A 9 -4.09 4.90 13.22
N PHE A 10 -4.44 3.64 13.45
CA PHE A 10 -5.83 3.22 13.49
C PHE A 10 -6.02 2.29 14.68
N LYS A 11 -7.26 2.17 15.14
CA LYS A 11 -7.56 1.51 16.40
C LYS A 11 -7.66 -0.01 16.29
N ASN A 12 -8.37 -0.49 15.26
CA ASN A 12 -8.63 -1.92 15.08
C ASN A 12 -9.13 -2.18 13.67
N GLU A 13 -9.36 -3.46 13.34
CA GLU A 13 -9.82 -3.85 12.01
C GLU A 13 -11.18 -3.24 11.68
N GLU A 14 -12.04 -3.12 12.68
CA GLU A 14 -13.37 -2.56 12.49
C GLU A 14 -13.28 -1.12 11.97
N GLU A 15 -12.38 -0.33 12.56
CA GLU A 15 -12.14 1.04 12.10
C GLU A 15 -11.59 1.06 10.67
N ALA A 16 -10.69 0.13 10.36
CA ALA A 16 -10.13 0.04 9.01
C ALA A 16 -11.24 -0.20 7.99
N PHE A 17 -12.11 -1.19 8.25
CA PHE A 17 -13.22 -1.48 7.34
C PHE A 17 -14.17 -0.29 7.19
N ALA A 18 -14.47 0.39 8.29
CA ALA A 18 -15.36 1.55 8.26
C ALA A 18 -14.77 2.68 7.42
N GLN A 19 -13.46 2.93 7.55
CA GLN A 19 -12.81 3.98 6.80
C GLN A 19 -12.75 3.65 5.31
N ILE A 20 -12.51 2.38 4.97
CA ILE A 20 -12.48 1.95 3.58
C ILE A 20 -13.86 2.12 2.95
N GLU A 21 -14.92 1.73 3.68
CA GLU A 21 -16.28 1.87 3.21
C GLU A 21 -16.64 3.35 3.01
N GLU A 22 -16.26 4.19 3.97
CA GLU A 22 -16.54 5.63 3.88
C GLU A 22 -15.85 6.25 2.67
N ALA A 23 -14.65 5.79 2.35
CA ALA A 23 -13.91 6.29 1.19
C ALA A 23 -14.50 5.78 -0.14
N GLY A 24 -15.40 4.80 -0.11
CA GLY A 24 -15.93 4.19 -1.31
C GLY A 24 -14.94 3.24 -1.98
N TYR A 25 -13.95 2.77 -1.24
CA TYR A 25 -12.92 1.89 -1.77
C TYR A 25 -13.30 0.43 -1.58
N HIS A 26 -12.55 -0.46 -2.21
CA HIS A 26 -12.81 -1.89 -2.21
C HIS A 26 -11.85 -2.60 -1.27
N VAL A 27 -12.38 -3.46 -0.39
CA VAL A 27 -11.58 -4.16 0.61
C VAL A 27 -10.82 -5.32 -0.02
N PHE A 28 -9.55 -5.45 0.35
CA PHE A 28 -8.72 -6.58 -0.02
C PHE A 28 -7.79 -6.88 1.17
N ALA A 29 -8.00 -8.02 1.82
CA ALA A 29 -7.18 -8.43 2.97
C ALA A 29 -6.24 -9.54 2.54
N ALA A 30 -5.00 -9.49 3.02
CA ALA A 30 -4.00 -10.46 2.63
C ALA A 30 -2.92 -10.63 3.69
N ASP A 31 -2.37 -11.86 3.74
CA ASP A 31 -1.17 -12.18 4.51
C ASP A 31 -0.04 -12.39 3.50
N TYR A 32 1.08 -11.76 3.75
CA TYR A 32 2.23 -11.89 2.85
C TYR A 32 3.41 -12.51 3.58
N PRO A 33 4.11 -13.44 2.93
CA PRO A 33 5.37 -13.94 3.44
C PRO A 33 6.44 -12.86 3.31
N ALA A 34 7.68 -13.18 3.66
CA ALA A 34 8.78 -12.26 3.46
C ALA A 34 8.83 -11.84 1.99
N ILE A 35 8.99 -10.56 1.75
CA ILE A 35 9.07 -10.01 0.40
C ILE A 35 10.21 -9.00 0.31
N LYS A 36 10.73 -8.86 -0.90
CA LYS A 36 11.70 -7.83 -1.25
C LYS A 36 11.56 -7.62 -2.75
N ASN A 37 10.82 -6.58 -3.14
CA ASN A 37 10.55 -6.36 -4.56
C ASN A 37 11.34 -5.17 -5.09
N ASP A 38 11.20 -4.90 -6.37
CA ASP A 38 11.86 -3.79 -7.04
C ASP A 38 10.95 -2.59 -7.11
N PHE A 39 11.49 -1.44 -7.47
CA PHE A 39 10.70 -0.24 -7.66
C PHE A 39 9.61 -0.47 -8.69
N HIS A 40 8.39 -0.04 -8.34
CA HIS A 40 7.21 -0.21 -9.19
C HIS A 40 6.17 0.84 -8.80
N TRP A 41 5.10 0.94 -9.58
CA TRP A 41 3.99 1.83 -9.29
C TRP A 41 2.67 1.15 -9.65
N HIS A 42 1.60 1.69 -9.11
CA HIS A 42 0.24 1.20 -9.36
C HIS A 42 -0.60 2.33 -9.96
N ASP A 43 -1.58 1.97 -10.78
CA ASP A 43 -2.46 2.96 -11.39
C ASP A 43 -3.74 3.17 -10.57
N PHE A 44 -3.69 2.89 -9.29
CA PHE A 44 -4.81 3.09 -8.38
C PHE A 44 -4.31 3.61 -7.04
N ASP A 45 -5.24 4.22 -6.27
CA ASP A 45 -4.94 4.67 -4.91
C ASP A 45 -5.27 3.56 -3.93
N SER A 46 -4.59 3.55 -2.78
CA SER A 46 -4.87 2.57 -1.75
C SER A 46 -4.73 3.14 -0.34
N LEU A 47 -5.52 2.55 0.56
CA LEU A 47 -5.39 2.73 2.00
C LEU A 47 -4.84 1.42 2.53
N ILE A 48 -3.76 1.48 3.30
CA ILE A 48 -3.09 0.27 3.78
C ILE A 48 -3.07 0.28 5.30
N TYR A 49 -3.63 -0.75 5.90
CA TYR A 49 -3.73 -0.90 7.35
C TYR A 49 -2.94 -2.12 7.77
N ILE A 50 -1.83 -1.91 8.49
CA ILE A 50 -0.98 -3.02 8.91
C ILE A 50 -1.56 -3.66 10.16
N ILE A 51 -1.86 -4.96 10.09
CA ILE A 51 -2.47 -5.71 11.17
C ILE A 51 -1.42 -6.48 11.97
N LYS A 52 -0.44 -7.07 11.29
CA LYS A 52 0.65 -7.83 11.91
C LYS A 52 1.93 -7.58 11.15
N GLY A 53 3.07 -7.68 11.87
CA GLY A 53 4.38 -7.55 11.25
C GLY A 53 4.73 -6.13 10.92
N GLU A 54 5.64 -5.96 9.99
CA GLU A 54 6.06 -4.62 9.53
C GLU A 54 6.31 -4.65 8.04
N LEU A 55 6.14 -3.48 7.44
CA LEU A 55 6.37 -3.29 6.02
C LEU A 55 7.21 -2.03 5.84
N THR A 56 8.39 -2.14 5.23
CA THR A 56 9.22 -0.99 4.91
C THR A 56 8.98 -0.60 3.47
N VAL A 57 8.59 0.64 3.26
CA VAL A 57 8.32 1.20 1.92
C VAL A 57 9.38 2.25 1.63
N THR A 58 10.02 2.13 0.48
CA THR A 58 11.03 3.10 0.02
C THR A 58 10.51 3.77 -1.23
N GLU A 59 10.52 5.09 -1.23
CA GLU A 59 10.08 5.88 -2.38
C GLU A 59 11.26 6.23 -3.25
N GLN A 60 11.14 6.03 -4.57
CA GLN A 60 12.27 6.21 -5.48
C GLN A 60 12.71 7.66 -5.56
N GLU A 61 11.79 8.59 -5.72
CA GLU A 61 12.12 9.98 -5.98
C GLU A 61 12.86 10.61 -4.82
N SER A 62 12.38 10.43 -3.60
CA SER A 62 13.00 11.03 -2.41
C SER A 62 14.12 10.18 -1.83
N GLY A 63 14.10 8.88 -2.10
CA GLY A 63 15.01 7.93 -1.46
C GLY A 63 14.63 7.62 -0.02
N ASP A 64 13.54 8.17 0.47
CA ASP A 64 13.11 7.97 1.86
C ASP A 64 12.47 6.61 2.07
N SER A 65 12.72 6.03 3.24
CA SER A 65 12.12 4.76 3.65
C SER A 65 11.31 4.97 4.91
N ILE A 66 10.18 4.26 4.98
CA ILE A 66 9.29 4.30 6.12
C ILE A 66 8.98 2.87 6.52
N THR A 67 9.05 2.58 7.82
CA THR A 67 8.64 1.27 8.33
C THR A 67 7.28 1.40 8.98
N LEU A 68 6.32 0.69 8.42
CA LEU A 68 4.95 0.66 8.90
C LEU A 68 4.77 -0.56 9.80
N ARG A 69 4.34 -0.33 11.03
CA ARG A 69 4.13 -1.40 12.02
C ARG A 69 2.65 -1.64 12.23
N ALA A 70 2.34 -2.74 12.92
CA ALA A 70 0.96 -3.04 13.28
C ALA A 70 0.33 -1.83 13.95
N GLY A 71 -0.89 -1.48 13.53
CA GLY A 71 -1.59 -0.29 14.01
C GLY A 71 -1.34 0.96 13.19
N THR A 72 -0.56 0.88 12.13
CA THR A 72 -0.24 2.02 11.26
C THR A 72 -1.03 1.96 9.97
N LYS A 73 -1.53 3.11 9.55
CA LYS A 73 -2.26 3.30 8.29
C LYS A 73 -1.41 4.15 7.34
N LEU A 74 -1.37 3.75 6.07
CA LEU A 74 -0.69 4.50 5.01
C LEU A 74 -1.69 4.84 3.91
N VAL A 75 -1.69 6.09 3.47
CA VAL A 75 -2.45 6.50 2.28
C VAL A 75 -1.46 6.56 1.13
N ALA A 76 -1.65 5.71 0.14
CA ALA A 76 -0.74 5.59 -1.00
C ALA A 76 -1.42 6.05 -2.28
N ALA A 77 -0.81 7.02 -2.96
CA ALA A 77 -1.37 7.58 -4.18
C ALA A 77 -0.89 6.80 -5.41
N ALA A 78 -1.76 6.75 -6.42
CA ALA A 78 -1.41 6.16 -7.71
C ALA A 78 -0.19 6.86 -8.31
N GLY A 79 0.63 6.10 -9.04
CA GLY A 79 1.75 6.65 -9.79
C GLY A 79 3.03 6.86 -9.01
N VAL A 80 3.01 6.69 -7.69
CA VAL A 80 4.21 6.87 -6.88
C VAL A 80 5.09 5.63 -6.99
N VAL A 81 6.32 5.81 -7.47
CA VAL A 81 7.26 4.69 -7.65
C VAL A 81 7.87 4.35 -6.30
N HIS A 82 7.72 3.10 -5.89
CA HIS A 82 8.17 2.64 -4.57
C HIS A 82 8.57 1.17 -4.63
N LYS A 83 9.23 0.72 -3.57
CA LYS A 83 9.51 -0.70 -3.38
C LYS A 83 9.25 -1.05 -1.93
N GLU A 84 9.10 -2.36 -1.67
CA GLU A 84 8.72 -2.84 -0.35
C GLU A 84 9.64 -3.95 0.12
N GLU A 85 9.82 -4.01 1.43
CA GLU A 85 10.57 -5.07 2.06
C GLU A 85 9.92 -5.42 3.39
N SER A 86 9.79 -6.71 3.67
CA SER A 86 9.18 -7.20 4.91
C SER A 86 9.64 -8.62 5.19
N SER A 87 9.72 -8.97 6.47
CA SER A 87 9.93 -10.38 6.87
C SER A 87 8.61 -11.14 6.95
N GLY A 88 7.51 -10.47 6.64
CA GLY A 88 6.17 -11.03 6.66
C GLY A 88 5.22 -10.06 7.33
N TYR A 89 4.04 -9.87 6.74
CA TYR A 89 3.05 -8.96 7.33
C TYR A 89 1.64 -9.33 6.86
N SER A 90 0.67 -8.88 7.65
CA SER A 90 -0.74 -8.98 7.30
C SER A 90 -1.31 -7.58 7.22
N ALA A 91 -2.15 -7.33 6.23
CA ALA A 91 -2.73 -6.00 6.04
C ALA A 91 -4.14 -6.07 5.47
N ILE A 92 -4.90 -5.01 5.75
CA ILE A 92 -6.17 -4.76 5.09
C ILE A 92 -5.93 -3.59 4.15
N PHE A 93 -6.31 -3.78 2.88
CA PHE A 93 -6.17 -2.75 1.85
C PHE A 93 -7.54 -2.22 1.45
N GLY A 94 -7.63 -0.93 1.21
CA GLY A 94 -8.75 -0.33 0.51
C GLY A 94 -8.26 0.17 -0.83
N LEU A 95 -8.77 -0.41 -1.93
CA LEU A 95 -8.33 -0.06 -3.28
C LEU A 95 -9.36 0.84 -3.94
N SER A 96 -8.90 1.86 -4.66
CA SER A 96 -9.80 2.76 -5.38
C SER A 96 -10.48 2.09 -6.57
N VAL A 97 -10.00 0.89 -6.96
CA VAL A 97 -10.61 0.08 -8.03
C VAL A 97 -10.95 -1.27 -7.47
N ALA A 98 -11.95 -1.92 -8.06
CA ALA A 98 -12.31 -3.28 -7.66
C ALA A 98 -11.15 -4.23 -7.98
N PRO A 99 -10.86 -5.22 -7.10
CA PRO A 99 -9.76 -6.16 -7.35
C PRO A 99 -9.85 -6.85 -8.71
N GLN A 100 -11.06 -7.18 -9.17
CA GLN A 100 -11.24 -7.81 -10.47
C GLN A 100 -11.01 -6.86 -11.65
N SER A 101 -10.87 -5.56 -11.37
CA SER A 101 -10.63 -4.55 -12.40
C SER A 101 -9.16 -4.11 -12.45
N LEU A 102 -8.28 -4.76 -11.68
CA LEU A 102 -6.86 -4.42 -11.68
C LEU A 102 -6.27 -4.70 -13.06
N THR A 103 -5.52 -3.71 -13.58
CA THR A 103 -4.85 -3.86 -14.87
C THR A 103 -3.52 -4.57 -14.69
N GLN A 104 -3.19 -5.45 -15.62
CA GLN A 104 -1.96 -6.21 -15.56
C GLN A 104 -0.87 -5.52 -16.36
N PRO A 105 0.38 -5.53 -15.89
CA PRO A 105 0.77 -6.03 -14.58
C PRO A 105 0.30 -5.09 -13.48
N VAL A 106 -0.06 -5.63 -12.32
CA VAL A 106 -0.49 -4.81 -11.17
C VAL A 106 0.66 -3.96 -10.68
N GLU A 107 1.85 -4.56 -10.58
CA GLU A 107 3.07 -3.83 -10.25
C GLU A 107 3.75 -3.45 -11.56
N LYS A 108 3.69 -2.16 -11.88
CA LYS A 108 4.24 -1.66 -13.14
C LYS A 108 5.66 -1.15 -12.93
N SER A 109 6.60 -1.53 -13.79
CA SER A 109 7.98 -1.07 -13.69
C SER A 109 8.04 0.44 -13.91
N PRO A 110 9.09 1.12 -13.41
CA PRO A 110 9.20 2.57 -13.58
C PRO A 110 9.19 3.02 -15.05
N THR A 111 9.58 2.13 -15.97
CA THR A 111 9.61 2.44 -17.40
C THR A 111 8.42 1.87 -18.16
N TYR A 112 7.46 1.25 -17.45
CA TYR A 112 6.25 0.74 -18.09
C TYR A 112 5.50 1.92 -18.78
N PRO A 113 4.97 1.71 -20.00
CA PRO A 113 4.73 0.42 -20.68
C PRO A 113 5.87 -0.07 -21.55
N ASN A 114 7.00 0.58 -21.62
CA ASN A 114 8.07 0.06 -22.45
C ASN A 114 9.27 -0.49 -21.70
#